data_137493e3c77a1bf7d731600f26f0faf8
#
_entry.id   137493e3c77a1bf7d731600f26f0faf8
#
_cell.length_a   1.000
_cell.length_b   1.000
_cell.length_c   1.000
_cell.angle_alpha   90.00
_cell.angle_beta   90.00
_cell.angle_gamma   90.00
#
_symmetry.space_group_name_H-M   'P 1'
#
loop_
_entity.id
_entity.type
_entity.pdbx_description
1 polymer ?
#
loop_
_entity_poly.entity_id
_entity_poly.type
_entity_poly.pdbx_seq_one_letter_code
_entity_poly.pdbx_strand_id
1 'polypeptide(L)'
;PTMAIEDVEFTKNNSILYDEMIAHRLGLTPLKTDLKSYNLPEKCKCNGEGCARCQLKLTLEVSKDKITKGSGIVYASELKSKDPAVKPVYPKMPIVKLLKGQSLELEATAVLGKGKEHSKWSPCLAYYKHKPVIEIGNVKNPEEVMEKTHGNIFEIKNGKLEVIKDNLFKYDLAGILEDVSNNEIKVKHDNDIIFYIESWGQLNCKEILNEAFDIFNETFDEFNEKVKELK
;
A
#
# COMPACT_ATOMS: atom_id res chain seq x y z
N PRO A 1 6.03 -0.02 10.27
CA PRO A 1 7.23 -0.03 9.43
C PRO A 1 7.18 -1.13 8.38
N THR A 2 7.84 -0.93 7.23
CA THR A 2 8.01 -1.94 6.18
C THR A 2 9.44 -1.93 5.65
N MET A 3 9.84 -3.04 5.02
CA MET A 3 11.13 -3.17 4.36
C MET A 3 11.05 -2.55 2.96
N ALA A 4 12.00 -1.68 2.62
CA ALA A 4 12.18 -1.16 1.27
C ALA A 4 13.66 -0.96 0.96
N ILE A 5 14.01 -0.96 -0.33
CA ILE A 5 15.36 -0.66 -0.78
C ILE A 5 15.65 0.84 -0.56
N GLU A 6 16.76 1.14 0.13
CA GLU A 6 17.21 2.49 0.45
C GLU A 6 18.37 2.89 -0.43
N ASP A 7 19.42 2.07 -0.49
CA ASP A 7 20.63 2.32 -1.25
C ASP A 7 20.80 1.29 -2.35
N VAL A 8 21.42 1.71 -3.49
CA VAL A 8 21.75 0.82 -4.60
C VAL A 8 23.16 1.16 -5.10
N GLU A 9 24.03 0.18 -5.09
CA GLU A 9 25.37 0.27 -5.64
C GLU A 9 25.40 -0.43 -7.00
N PHE A 10 25.68 0.31 -8.07
CA PHE A 10 25.78 -0.24 -9.43
C PHE A 10 27.20 -0.63 -9.75
N THR A 11 27.42 -1.92 -10.00
CA THR A 11 28.68 -2.42 -10.53
C THR A 11 28.73 -2.28 -12.05
N LYS A 12 27.56 -2.49 -12.69
CA LYS A 12 27.43 -2.37 -14.13
C LYS A 12 26.01 -2.03 -14.55
N ASN A 13 25.87 -0.99 -15.35
CA ASN A 13 24.63 -0.64 -16.01
C ASN A 13 24.91 -0.07 -17.40
N ASN A 14 24.69 -0.86 -18.44
CA ASN A 14 24.70 -0.40 -19.82
C ASN A 14 23.32 -0.52 -20.49
N SER A 15 22.26 -0.50 -19.68
CA SER A 15 20.89 -0.40 -20.15
C SER A 15 20.58 1.01 -20.66
N ILE A 16 19.36 1.21 -21.17
CA ILE A 16 18.90 2.53 -21.62
C ILE A 16 18.51 3.45 -20.44
N LEU A 17 18.24 2.87 -19.25
CA LEU A 17 17.86 3.64 -18.05
C LEU A 17 19.10 4.02 -17.24
N TYR A 18 19.16 5.27 -16.80
CA TYR A 18 20.19 5.76 -15.88
C TYR A 18 20.04 5.08 -14.50
N ASP A 19 21.12 5.06 -13.74
CA ASP A 19 21.19 4.43 -12.42
C ASP A 19 20.09 4.96 -11.47
N GLU A 20 19.88 6.27 -11.46
CA GLU A 20 18.89 6.92 -10.61
C GLU A 20 17.46 6.46 -10.92
N MET A 21 17.15 6.23 -12.20
CA MET A 21 15.84 5.75 -12.61
C MET A 21 15.61 4.31 -12.16
N ILE A 22 16.64 3.47 -12.25
CA ILE A 22 16.57 2.07 -11.79
C ILE A 22 16.49 2.04 -10.27
N ALA A 23 17.32 2.83 -9.57
CA ALA A 23 17.30 2.93 -8.10
C ALA A 23 15.92 3.38 -7.59
N HIS A 24 15.32 4.40 -8.22
CA HIS A 24 13.97 4.85 -7.88
C HIS A 24 12.92 3.73 -8.05
N ARG A 25 12.98 2.98 -9.14
CA ARG A 25 12.07 1.85 -9.39
C ARG A 25 12.27 0.72 -8.38
N LEU A 26 13.52 0.43 -8.02
CA LEU A 26 13.85 -0.56 -6.99
C LEU A 26 13.36 -0.14 -5.62
N GLY A 27 13.53 1.13 -5.24
CA GLY A 27 13.02 1.69 -3.99
C GLY A 27 11.50 1.58 -3.86
N LEU A 28 10.76 1.71 -4.96
CA LEU A 28 9.30 1.54 -4.99
C LEU A 28 8.83 0.09 -5.16
N THR A 29 9.76 -0.87 -5.27
CA THR A 29 9.41 -2.30 -5.36
C THR A 29 9.04 -2.82 -3.96
N PRO A 30 7.78 -3.20 -3.71
CA PRO A 30 7.38 -3.65 -2.38
C PRO A 30 8.04 -4.99 -2.04
N LEU A 31 8.65 -5.05 -0.87
CA LEU A 31 9.28 -6.25 -0.33
C LEU A 31 8.43 -6.85 0.80
N LYS A 32 8.32 -8.16 0.86
CA LYS A 32 7.76 -8.82 2.05
C LYS A 32 8.59 -8.43 3.27
N THR A 33 7.89 -8.16 4.35
CA THR A 33 8.50 -7.62 5.57
C THR A 33 8.42 -8.62 6.70
N ASP A 34 9.54 -8.81 7.41
CA ASP A 34 9.61 -9.57 8.66
C ASP A 34 9.97 -8.62 9.81
N LEU A 35 8.95 -8.19 10.55
CA LEU A 35 9.11 -7.29 11.70
C LEU A 35 9.74 -7.96 12.92
N LYS A 36 9.86 -9.29 12.94
CA LYS A 36 10.46 -10.02 14.07
C LYS A 36 11.98 -10.13 13.94
N SER A 37 12.49 -10.22 12.72
CA SER A 37 13.91 -10.42 12.46
C SER A 37 14.68 -9.13 12.29
N TYR A 38 13.99 -8.05 11.86
CA TYR A 38 14.63 -6.76 11.57
C TYR A 38 14.15 -5.66 12.50
N ASN A 39 15.06 -4.77 12.84
CA ASN A 39 14.80 -3.56 13.63
C ASN A 39 14.85 -2.32 12.74
N LEU A 40 14.11 -1.28 13.10
CA LEU A 40 14.34 0.05 12.56
C LEU A 40 15.78 0.48 12.83
N PRO A 41 16.49 1.10 11.86
CA PRO A 41 17.87 1.54 12.06
C PRO A 41 18.07 2.39 13.31
N GLU A 42 17.14 3.31 13.60
CA GLU A 42 17.13 4.18 14.77
C GLU A 42 16.97 3.44 16.11
N LYS A 43 16.28 2.27 16.12
CA LYS A 43 16.07 1.42 17.29
C LYS A 43 17.07 0.25 17.35
N CYS A 44 18.03 0.18 16.44
CA CYS A 44 18.99 -0.91 16.37
C CYS A 44 20.18 -0.70 17.31
N LYS A 45 20.69 -1.78 17.91
CA LYS A 45 21.87 -1.72 18.79
C LYS A 45 23.13 -1.20 18.13
N CYS A 46 23.20 -1.19 16.81
CA CYS A 46 24.32 -0.64 16.02
C CYS A 46 24.16 0.87 15.76
N ASN A 47 23.17 1.54 16.35
CA ASN A 47 22.91 2.98 16.15
C ASN A 47 22.80 3.40 14.69
N GLY A 48 22.29 2.52 13.81
CA GLY A 48 22.09 2.83 12.39
C GLY A 48 23.33 2.63 11.50
N GLU A 49 24.47 2.18 12.04
CA GLU A 49 25.68 1.91 11.24
C GLU A 49 25.51 0.80 10.19
N GLY A 50 24.46 -0.02 10.34
CA GLY A 50 24.14 -1.09 9.42
C GLY A 50 24.69 -2.45 9.87
N CYS A 51 23.80 -3.32 10.32
CA CYS A 51 24.14 -4.69 10.71
C CYS A 51 23.07 -5.66 10.17
N ALA A 52 23.33 -6.96 10.30
CA ALA A 52 22.40 -7.99 9.83
C ALA A 52 20.98 -7.95 10.47
N ARG A 53 20.79 -7.16 11.53
CA ARG A 53 19.48 -6.94 12.17
C ARG A 53 18.73 -5.70 11.70
N CYS A 54 19.36 -4.79 10.99
CA CYS A 54 18.69 -3.56 10.54
C CYS A 54 18.80 -3.32 9.03
N GLN A 55 19.60 -4.12 8.33
CA GLN A 55 19.68 -4.06 6.87
C GLN A 55 19.81 -5.45 6.26
N LEU A 56 19.37 -5.55 5.00
CA LEU A 56 19.49 -6.75 4.19
C LEU A 56 20.00 -6.38 2.81
N LYS A 57 21.00 -7.11 2.33
CA LYS A 57 21.54 -6.94 0.98
C LYS A 57 20.86 -7.90 0.00
N LEU A 58 20.39 -7.32 -1.11
CA LEU A 58 19.86 -8.03 -2.26
C LEU A 58 20.79 -7.81 -3.45
N THR A 59 21.00 -8.82 -4.26
CA THR A 59 21.84 -8.72 -5.46
C THR A 59 21.04 -8.97 -6.73
N LEU A 60 21.38 -8.28 -7.80
CA LEU A 60 20.85 -8.49 -9.12
C LEU A 60 21.99 -8.57 -10.13
N GLU A 61 22.10 -9.68 -10.86
CA GLU A 61 23.09 -9.88 -11.92
C GLU A 61 22.40 -10.52 -13.13
N VAL A 62 22.13 -9.72 -14.16
CA VAL A 62 21.42 -10.14 -15.35
C VAL A 62 22.09 -9.61 -16.61
N SER A 63 22.28 -10.51 -17.60
CA SER A 63 22.74 -10.15 -18.94
C SER A 63 21.75 -10.63 -19.97
N LYS A 64 21.48 -9.83 -21.00
CA LYS A 64 20.59 -10.23 -22.11
C LYS A 64 21.07 -11.48 -22.82
N ASP A 65 22.35 -11.72 -22.89
CA ASP A 65 22.92 -12.91 -23.53
C ASP A 65 22.63 -14.18 -22.73
N LYS A 66 22.42 -14.06 -21.40
CA LYS A 66 21.95 -15.15 -20.53
C LYS A 66 20.43 -15.34 -20.55
N ILE A 67 19.67 -14.33 -20.99
CA ILE A 67 18.19 -14.42 -21.11
C ILE A 67 17.85 -15.10 -22.45
N THR A 68 17.82 -16.41 -22.45
CA THR A 68 17.59 -17.23 -23.67
C THR A 68 16.15 -17.19 -24.16
N LYS A 69 15.17 -16.84 -23.33
CA LYS A 69 13.73 -16.79 -23.68
C LYS A 69 13.11 -15.48 -23.18
N GLY A 70 12.46 -14.74 -24.09
CA GLY A 70 11.62 -13.60 -23.74
C GLY A 70 12.06 -12.23 -24.23
N SER A 71 11.33 -11.20 -23.85
CA SER A 71 11.46 -9.81 -24.32
C SER A 71 12.69 -9.05 -23.80
N GLY A 72 13.56 -9.68 -23.01
CA GLY A 72 14.69 -9.01 -22.35
C GLY A 72 14.29 -8.17 -21.13
N ILE A 73 13.09 -8.33 -20.62
CA ILE A 73 12.65 -7.65 -19.42
C ILE A 73 13.28 -8.32 -18.19
N VAL A 74 13.89 -7.50 -17.35
CA VAL A 74 14.37 -7.87 -16.01
C VAL A 74 13.23 -7.64 -15.05
N TYR A 75 12.86 -8.66 -14.33
CA TYR A 75 11.75 -8.62 -13.36
C TYR A 75 12.28 -8.54 -11.93
N ALA A 76 11.42 -8.12 -11.01
CA ALA A 76 11.76 -8.07 -9.58
C ALA A 76 12.15 -9.45 -9.02
N SER A 77 11.70 -10.55 -9.61
CA SER A 77 12.12 -11.92 -9.25
C SER A 77 13.60 -12.20 -9.44
N GLU A 78 14.32 -11.38 -10.23
CA GLU A 78 15.77 -11.51 -10.42
C GLU A 78 16.59 -10.96 -9.24
N LEU A 79 15.94 -10.16 -8.36
CA LEU A 79 16.55 -9.75 -7.09
C LEU A 79 16.70 -10.96 -6.17
N LYS A 80 17.92 -11.30 -5.86
CA LYS A 80 18.28 -12.42 -4.98
C LYS A 80 18.49 -11.91 -3.56
N SER A 81 17.70 -12.39 -2.63
CA SER A 81 17.82 -12.12 -1.21
C SER A 81 18.51 -13.29 -0.50
N LYS A 82 19.36 -12.98 0.49
CA LYS A 82 19.92 -13.99 1.40
C LYS A 82 18.87 -14.46 2.41
N ASP A 83 17.85 -13.66 2.66
CA ASP A 83 16.74 -14.00 3.53
C ASP A 83 15.49 -14.35 2.70
N PRO A 84 15.01 -15.61 2.73
CA PRO A 84 13.85 -16.02 1.95
C PRO A 84 12.53 -15.37 2.43
N ALA A 85 12.49 -14.83 3.65
CA ALA A 85 11.33 -14.12 4.18
C ALA A 85 11.16 -12.74 3.52
N VAL A 86 12.28 -12.10 3.12
CA VAL A 86 12.27 -10.77 2.48
C VAL A 86 12.55 -10.91 0.98
N LYS A 87 11.50 -10.78 0.20
CA LYS A 87 11.55 -10.90 -1.28
C LYS A 87 10.49 -9.99 -1.91
N PRO A 88 10.63 -9.64 -3.19
CA PRO A 88 9.61 -8.86 -3.90
C PRO A 88 8.23 -9.49 -3.80
N VAL A 89 7.23 -8.68 -3.44
CA VAL A 89 5.82 -9.10 -3.34
C VAL A 89 5.30 -9.50 -4.72
N TYR A 90 5.67 -8.72 -5.74
CA TYR A 90 5.25 -8.93 -7.13
C TYR A 90 6.42 -9.39 -8.00
N PRO A 91 6.64 -10.72 -8.12
CA PRO A 91 7.80 -11.26 -8.84
C PRO A 91 7.88 -10.81 -10.31
N LYS A 92 6.74 -10.58 -10.95
CA LYS A 92 6.63 -10.16 -12.37
C LYS A 92 6.65 -8.64 -12.57
N MET A 93 6.95 -7.87 -11.54
CA MET A 93 7.10 -6.42 -11.68
C MET A 93 8.32 -6.11 -12.54
N PRO A 94 8.17 -5.36 -13.67
CA PRO A 94 9.29 -5.07 -14.56
C PRO A 94 10.18 -3.97 -13.99
N ILE A 95 11.48 -4.22 -13.92
CA ILE A 95 12.49 -3.23 -13.49
C ILE A 95 13.05 -2.48 -14.68
N VAL A 96 13.63 -3.20 -15.64
CA VAL A 96 14.23 -2.62 -16.85
C VAL A 96 14.12 -3.60 -18.02
N LYS A 97 14.20 -3.11 -19.26
CA LYS A 97 14.33 -3.94 -20.46
C LYS A 97 15.75 -3.83 -20.99
N LEU A 98 16.43 -4.97 -21.14
CA LEU A 98 17.75 -5.07 -21.71
C LEU A 98 17.69 -5.46 -23.19
N LEU A 99 18.49 -4.82 -24.00
CA LEU A 99 18.74 -5.17 -25.40
C LEU A 99 19.95 -6.11 -25.50
N LYS A 100 20.18 -6.66 -26.69
CA LYS A 100 21.33 -7.56 -26.96
C LYS A 100 22.66 -6.89 -26.56
N GLY A 101 23.49 -7.60 -25.84
CA GLY A 101 24.78 -7.10 -25.33
C GLY A 101 24.69 -6.21 -24.08
N GLN A 102 23.46 -5.97 -23.58
CA GLN A 102 23.27 -5.20 -22.35
C GLN A 102 23.22 -6.08 -21.10
N SER A 103 23.69 -5.54 -19.99
CA SER A 103 23.71 -6.18 -18.68
C SER A 103 23.44 -5.19 -17.56
N LEU A 104 22.97 -5.69 -16.44
CA LEU A 104 22.75 -4.95 -15.21
C LEU A 104 23.27 -5.76 -14.02
N GLU A 105 24.16 -5.16 -13.24
CA GLU A 105 24.75 -5.76 -12.03
C GLU A 105 24.72 -4.71 -10.92
N LEU A 106 24.09 -5.06 -9.80
CA LEU A 106 23.94 -4.15 -8.66
C LEU A 106 23.81 -4.92 -7.34
N GLU A 107 24.11 -4.22 -6.26
CA GLU A 107 23.77 -4.61 -4.89
C GLU A 107 22.82 -3.55 -4.31
N ALA A 108 21.71 -3.98 -3.76
CA ALA A 108 20.70 -3.12 -3.14
C ALA A 108 20.63 -3.40 -1.64
N THR A 109 20.63 -2.34 -0.82
CA THR A 109 20.48 -2.43 0.63
C THR A 109 19.05 -2.07 1.00
N ALA A 110 18.33 -3.00 1.61
CA ALA A 110 16.99 -2.78 2.12
C ALA A 110 17.00 -2.58 3.64
N VAL A 111 16.19 -1.64 4.12
CA VAL A 111 16.02 -1.29 5.53
C VAL A 111 14.53 -1.16 5.89
N LEU A 112 14.21 -1.29 7.17
CA LEU A 112 12.90 -0.91 7.69
C LEU A 112 12.81 0.62 7.79
N GLY A 113 11.67 1.16 7.43
CA GLY A 113 11.33 2.57 7.59
C GLY A 113 9.82 2.77 7.76
N LYS A 114 9.40 3.99 7.96
CA LYS A 114 8.02 4.38 8.20
C LYS A 114 7.47 5.19 7.03
N GLY A 115 6.21 4.99 6.69
CA GLY A 115 5.51 5.73 5.64
C GLY A 115 5.48 7.24 5.84
N LYS A 116 5.68 7.72 7.09
CA LYS A 116 5.83 9.14 7.41
C LYS A 116 7.11 9.74 6.84
N GLU A 117 8.19 8.95 6.72
CA GLU A 117 9.47 9.40 6.20
C GLU A 117 9.45 9.42 4.67
N HIS A 118 8.97 8.34 4.06
CA HIS A 118 8.82 8.23 2.61
C HIS A 118 7.73 7.22 2.25
N SER A 119 6.99 7.50 1.19
CA SER A 119 5.87 6.66 0.71
C SER A 119 6.25 5.22 0.34
N LYS A 120 7.53 4.96 0.01
CA LYS A 120 8.03 3.59 -0.28
C LYS A 120 7.85 2.62 0.88
N TRP A 121 7.82 3.13 2.13
CA TRP A 121 7.57 2.37 3.34
C TRP A 121 6.11 2.33 3.77
N SER A 122 5.21 2.97 3.00
CA SER A 122 3.77 2.88 3.29
C SER A 122 3.28 1.45 3.05
N PRO A 123 2.69 0.77 4.05
CA PRO A 123 2.26 -0.62 3.92
C PRO A 123 0.94 -0.79 3.18
N CYS A 124 0.14 0.26 3.07
CA CYS A 124 -1.22 0.15 2.59
C CYS A 124 -1.78 1.50 2.13
N LEU A 125 -2.87 1.43 1.38
CA LEU A 125 -3.84 2.51 1.30
C LEU A 125 -4.81 2.35 2.47
N ALA A 126 -4.97 3.40 3.29
CA ALA A 126 -5.91 3.40 4.41
C ALA A 126 -6.74 4.67 4.41
N TYR A 127 -8.04 4.53 4.53
CA TYR A 127 -8.96 5.65 4.66
C TYR A 127 -10.21 5.23 5.43
N TYR A 128 -10.99 6.19 5.87
CA TYR A 128 -12.26 5.92 6.54
C TYR A 128 -13.40 6.72 5.90
N LYS A 129 -14.60 6.22 6.11
CA LYS A 129 -15.85 6.91 5.78
C LYS A 129 -16.81 6.78 6.96
N HIS A 130 -17.65 7.78 7.17
CA HIS A 130 -18.79 7.64 8.06
C HIS A 130 -19.83 6.73 7.40
N LYS A 131 -20.50 5.94 8.22
CA LYS A 131 -21.56 5.06 7.75
C LYS A 131 -22.72 5.89 7.21
N PRO A 132 -23.08 5.74 5.92
CA PRO A 132 -24.20 6.47 5.36
C PRO A 132 -25.53 5.90 5.86
N VAL A 133 -26.47 6.79 6.15
CA VAL A 133 -27.86 6.48 6.48
C VAL A 133 -28.72 7.13 5.41
N ILE A 134 -29.44 6.32 4.65
CA ILE A 134 -30.30 6.80 3.57
C ILE A 134 -31.73 6.91 4.10
N GLU A 135 -32.29 8.13 4.05
CA GLU A 135 -33.68 8.41 4.30
C GLU A 135 -34.40 8.56 2.97
N ILE A 136 -35.35 7.69 2.69
CA ILE A 136 -36.14 7.69 1.46
C ILE A 136 -37.51 8.34 1.76
N GLY A 137 -37.78 9.47 1.10
CA GLY A 137 -39.08 10.14 1.12
C GLY A 137 -40.05 9.56 0.08
N ASN A 138 -40.92 10.39 -0.44
CA ASN A 138 -41.93 9.97 -1.42
C ASN A 138 -41.41 10.14 -2.85
N VAL A 139 -40.59 9.16 -3.29
CA VAL A 139 -40.01 9.17 -4.62
C VAL A 139 -41.07 8.87 -5.68
N LYS A 140 -41.31 9.84 -6.57
CA LYS A 140 -42.37 9.73 -7.61
C LYS A 140 -41.97 8.76 -8.74
N ASN A 141 -40.69 8.73 -9.11
CA ASN A 141 -40.15 7.91 -10.21
C ASN A 141 -39.03 6.99 -9.70
N PRO A 142 -39.34 5.87 -9.01
CA PRO A 142 -38.32 4.96 -8.48
C PRO A 142 -37.40 4.37 -9.56
N GLU A 143 -37.93 4.10 -10.74
CA GLU A 143 -37.19 3.51 -11.87
C GLU A 143 -36.11 4.47 -12.41
N GLU A 144 -36.44 5.75 -12.50
CA GLU A 144 -35.47 6.79 -12.94
C GLU A 144 -34.33 6.96 -11.94
N VAL A 145 -34.62 6.88 -10.64
CA VAL A 145 -33.58 6.92 -9.60
C VAL A 145 -32.67 5.70 -9.70
N MET A 146 -33.21 4.52 -9.93
CA MET A 146 -32.42 3.30 -10.13
C MET A 146 -31.52 3.38 -11.36
N GLU A 147 -32.03 3.86 -12.48
CA GLU A 147 -31.27 4.00 -13.73
C GLU A 147 -30.08 4.97 -13.58
N LYS A 148 -30.31 6.10 -12.90
CA LYS A 148 -29.29 7.16 -12.72
C LYS A 148 -28.27 6.85 -11.62
N THR A 149 -28.58 5.99 -10.68
CA THR A 149 -27.69 5.67 -9.53
C THR A 149 -26.71 4.51 -9.78
N HIS A 150 -26.35 4.19 -11.00
CA HIS A 150 -25.27 3.29 -11.46
C HIS A 150 -24.83 2.12 -10.52
N GLY A 151 -25.49 1.81 -9.47
CA GLY A 151 -24.86 1.03 -8.44
C GLY A 151 -25.67 -0.01 -7.72
N ASN A 152 -26.80 -0.46 -8.22
CA ASN A 152 -27.55 -1.49 -7.46
C ASN A 152 -27.67 -1.18 -5.96
N ILE A 153 -27.76 0.12 -5.61
CA ILE A 153 -27.92 0.59 -4.22
C ILE A 153 -29.35 0.36 -3.75
N PHE A 154 -30.26 0.38 -4.71
CA PHE A 154 -31.67 0.22 -4.48
C PHE A 154 -32.24 -1.00 -5.19
N GLU A 155 -33.32 -1.52 -4.64
CA GLU A 155 -34.23 -2.44 -5.29
C GLU A 155 -35.66 -1.90 -5.18
N ILE A 156 -36.52 -2.25 -6.14
CA ILE A 156 -37.93 -1.88 -6.07
C ILE A 156 -38.70 -3.06 -5.51
N LYS A 157 -39.28 -2.90 -4.31
CA LYS A 157 -40.20 -3.84 -3.69
C LYS A 157 -41.56 -3.21 -3.50
N ASN A 158 -42.59 -3.86 -4.00
CA ASN A 158 -43.97 -3.37 -3.92
C ASN A 158 -44.16 -1.92 -4.40
N GLY A 159 -43.41 -1.53 -5.46
CA GLY A 159 -43.47 -0.18 -6.03
C GLY A 159 -42.72 0.89 -5.21
N LYS A 160 -41.99 0.52 -4.18
CA LYS A 160 -41.17 1.41 -3.36
C LYS A 160 -39.71 1.08 -3.45
N LEU A 161 -38.86 2.11 -3.35
CA LEU A 161 -37.40 1.93 -3.27
C LEU A 161 -37.03 1.38 -1.88
N GLU A 162 -36.21 0.33 -1.87
CA GLU A 162 -35.56 -0.20 -0.67
C GLU A 162 -34.04 -0.20 -0.86
N VAL A 163 -33.29 0.05 0.21
CA VAL A 163 -31.83 0.08 0.18
C VAL A 163 -31.25 -1.33 0.27
N ILE A 164 -30.38 -1.68 -0.68
CA ILE A 164 -29.59 -2.91 -0.62
C ILE A 164 -28.39 -2.67 0.31
N LYS A 165 -28.52 -3.11 1.56
CA LYS A 165 -27.53 -2.85 2.63
C LYS A 165 -26.09 -3.24 2.25
N ASP A 166 -25.90 -4.36 1.57
CA ASP A 166 -24.58 -4.89 1.20
C ASP A 166 -23.84 -4.01 0.17
N ASN A 167 -24.60 -3.19 -0.56
CA ASN A 167 -24.05 -2.31 -1.59
C ASN A 167 -23.85 -0.88 -1.10
N LEU A 168 -24.42 -0.51 0.05
CA LEU A 168 -24.35 0.82 0.61
C LEU A 168 -22.93 1.36 0.81
N PHE A 169 -21.98 0.46 1.09
CA PHE A 169 -20.59 0.81 1.40
C PHE A 169 -19.65 0.77 0.19
N LYS A 170 -20.13 0.27 -0.95
CA LYS A 170 -19.30 0.09 -2.16
C LYS A 170 -19.13 1.37 -2.97
N TYR A 171 -20.07 2.32 -2.81
CA TYR A 171 -20.15 3.52 -3.65
C TYR A 171 -20.03 4.78 -2.80
N ASP A 172 -19.55 5.85 -3.41
CA ASP A 172 -19.65 7.18 -2.81
C ASP A 172 -21.02 7.76 -3.15
N LEU A 173 -21.83 7.97 -2.12
CA LEU A 173 -23.23 8.38 -2.25
C LEU A 173 -23.41 9.88 -2.07
N ALA A 174 -22.35 10.64 -1.79
CA ALA A 174 -22.43 12.05 -1.48
C ALA A 174 -22.95 12.86 -2.70
N GLY A 175 -24.08 13.53 -2.52
CA GLY A 175 -24.66 14.45 -3.49
C GLY A 175 -25.47 13.80 -4.62
N ILE A 176 -25.04 12.66 -5.16
CA ILE A 176 -25.66 12.04 -6.33
C ILE A 176 -27.13 11.66 -6.06
N LEU A 177 -27.40 11.08 -4.91
CA LEU A 177 -28.76 10.60 -4.57
C LEU A 177 -29.75 11.74 -4.34
N GLU A 178 -29.30 12.83 -3.75
CA GLU A 178 -30.11 14.01 -3.48
C GLU A 178 -30.49 14.71 -4.81
N ASP A 179 -29.52 14.90 -5.71
CA ASP A 179 -29.73 15.52 -7.01
C ASP A 179 -30.68 14.69 -7.90
N VAL A 180 -30.44 13.39 -8.00
CA VAL A 180 -31.23 12.49 -8.88
C VAL A 180 -32.67 12.33 -8.38
N SER A 181 -32.87 12.37 -7.07
CA SER A 181 -34.19 12.22 -6.46
C SER A 181 -34.96 13.54 -6.24
N ASN A 182 -34.43 14.69 -6.72
CA ASN A 182 -34.95 16.01 -6.40
C ASN A 182 -35.11 16.25 -4.89
N ASN A 183 -34.10 15.85 -4.11
CA ASN A 183 -34.06 15.91 -2.64
C ASN A 183 -35.11 15.05 -1.90
N GLU A 184 -35.77 14.09 -2.56
CA GLU A 184 -36.63 13.11 -1.92
C GLU A 184 -35.87 11.99 -1.20
N ILE A 185 -34.59 11.79 -1.56
CA ILE A 185 -33.66 10.90 -0.84
C ILE A 185 -32.60 11.77 -0.18
N LYS A 186 -32.39 11.58 1.12
CA LYS A 186 -31.36 12.28 1.89
C LYS A 186 -30.31 11.31 2.38
N VAL A 187 -29.03 11.67 2.23
CA VAL A 187 -27.91 10.91 2.75
C VAL A 187 -27.40 11.60 4.00
N LYS A 188 -27.63 10.99 5.15
CA LYS A 188 -27.04 11.39 6.43
C LYS A 188 -25.85 10.50 6.75
N HIS A 189 -25.01 10.96 7.66
CA HIS A 189 -23.86 10.18 8.14
C HIS A 189 -24.07 9.86 9.63
N ASP A 190 -23.89 8.58 9.97
CA ASP A 190 -23.86 8.13 11.36
C ASP A 190 -22.50 8.45 12.01
N ASN A 191 -22.42 8.34 13.32
CA ASN A 191 -21.15 8.42 14.06
C ASN A 191 -20.28 7.15 13.89
N ASP A 192 -20.85 6.06 13.38
CA ASP A 192 -20.13 4.86 13.06
C ASP A 192 -19.12 5.13 11.92
N ILE A 193 -17.91 4.62 12.08
CA ILE A 193 -16.83 4.74 11.10
C ILE A 193 -16.58 3.40 10.45
N ILE A 194 -16.47 3.41 9.12
CA ILE A 194 -16.03 2.27 8.31
C ILE A 194 -14.61 2.53 7.85
N PHE A 195 -13.68 1.70 8.28
CA PHE A 195 -12.27 1.82 7.97
C PHE A 195 -11.87 0.84 6.87
N TYR A 196 -11.22 1.35 5.82
CA TYR A 196 -10.74 0.57 4.67
C TYR A 196 -9.23 0.47 4.70
N ILE A 197 -8.72 -0.74 4.55
CA ILE A 197 -7.28 -1.03 4.44
C ILE A 197 -7.05 -1.92 3.23
N GLU A 198 -6.23 -1.44 2.29
CA GLU A 198 -5.75 -2.20 1.15
C GLU A 198 -4.23 -2.34 1.23
N SER A 199 -3.74 -3.54 1.53
CA SER A 199 -2.31 -3.81 1.66
C SER A 199 -1.60 -3.86 0.30
N TRP A 200 -0.40 -3.26 0.21
CA TRP A 200 0.50 -3.44 -0.93
C TRP A 200 1.21 -4.80 -0.94
N GLY A 201 0.98 -5.63 0.10
CA GLY A 201 1.47 -7.01 0.19
C GLY A 201 2.76 -7.18 0.99
N GLN A 202 3.36 -6.10 1.53
CA GLN A 202 4.52 -6.20 2.43
C GLN A 202 4.13 -6.89 3.75
N LEU A 203 2.96 -6.57 4.28
CA LEU A 203 2.31 -7.13 5.47
C LEU A 203 0.84 -7.41 5.15
N ASN A 204 0.18 -8.29 5.89
CA ASN A 204 -1.27 -8.45 5.74
C ASN A 204 -2.04 -7.36 6.51
N CYS A 205 -3.32 -7.12 6.15
CA CYS A 205 -4.12 -6.04 6.74
C CYS A 205 -4.25 -6.12 8.26
N LYS A 206 -4.31 -7.34 8.83
CA LYS A 206 -4.39 -7.54 10.28
C LYS A 206 -3.08 -7.17 10.98
N GLU A 207 -1.94 -7.55 10.39
CA GLU A 207 -0.61 -7.16 10.89
C GLU A 207 -0.43 -5.65 10.85
N ILE A 208 -0.82 -5.01 9.73
CA ILE A 208 -0.76 -3.55 9.58
C ILE A 208 -1.56 -2.85 10.69
N LEU A 209 -2.78 -3.31 10.95
CA LEU A 209 -3.63 -2.71 11.96
C LEU A 209 -3.09 -2.89 13.37
N ASN A 210 -2.62 -4.10 13.71
CA ASN A 210 -2.02 -4.38 15.02
C ASN A 210 -0.78 -3.53 15.25
N GLU A 211 0.13 -3.50 14.27
CA GLU A 211 1.36 -2.69 14.35
C GLU A 211 1.06 -1.19 14.49
N ALA A 212 0.01 -0.70 13.82
CA ALA A 212 -0.42 0.69 13.96
C ALA A 212 -0.90 1.01 15.39
N PHE A 213 -1.63 0.09 16.02
CA PHE A 213 -2.04 0.24 17.42
C PHE A 213 -0.86 0.19 18.39
N ASP A 214 0.10 -0.70 18.15
CA ASP A 214 1.29 -0.82 19.00
C ASP A 214 2.13 0.45 18.93
N ILE A 215 2.35 1.01 17.73
CA ILE A 215 3.05 2.29 17.54
C ILE A 215 2.29 3.44 18.19
N PHE A 216 0.95 3.44 18.10
CA PHE A 216 0.13 4.47 18.73
C PHE A 216 0.26 4.45 20.25
N ASN A 217 0.22 3.26 20.85
CA ASN A 217 0.42 3.08 22.28
C ASN A 217 1.84 3.52 22.71
N GLU A 218 2.89 3.10 22.01
CA GLU A 218 4.26 3.56 22.24
C GLU A 218 4.36 5.09 22.26
N THR A 219 3.72 5.75 21.27
CA THR A 219 3.74 7.22 21.18
C THR A 219 3.05 7.89 22.38
N PHE A 220 1.95 7.31 22.86
CA PHE A 220 1.28 7.79 24.07
C PHE A 220 2.12 7.60 25.33
N ASP A 221 2.80 6.47 25.45
CA ASP A 221 3.66 6.20 26.59
C ASP A 221 4.84 7.16 26.62
N GLU A 222 5.50 7.39 25.48
CA GLU A 222 6.55 8.40 25.35
C GLU A 222 6.06 9.82 25.69
N PHE A 223 4.86 10.19 25.26
CA PHE A 223 4.27 11.47 25.61
C PHE A 223 4.01 11.60 27.12
N ASN A 224 3.46 10.55 27.74
CA ASN A 224 3.18 10.53 29.17
C ASN A 224 4.47 10.66 30.00
N GLU A 225 5.56 10.02 29.58
CA GLU A 225 6.86 10.14 30.25
C GLU A 225 7.39 11.57 30.17
N LYS A 226 7.39 12.18 28.99
CA LYS A 226 7.81 13.58 28.82
C LYS A 226 6.98 14.57 29.65
N VAL A 227 5.66 14.33 29.78
CA VAL A 227 4.81 15.16 30.64
C VAL A 227 5.16 15.02 32.14
N LYS A 228 5.59 13.80 32.55
CA LYS A 228 6.05 13.60 33.96
C LYS A 228 7.36 14.32 34.25
N GLU A 229 8.25 14.43 33.27
CA GLU A 229 9.52 15.16 33.39
C GLU A 229 9.34 16.69 33.52
N LEU A 230 8.18 17.22 33.09
CA LEU A 230 7.85 18.65 33.20
C LEU A 230 7.28 19.04 34.57
N LYS A 231 7.04 18.07 35.45
CA LYS A 231 6.56 18.28 36.83
C LYS A 231 7.71 18.20 37.84
#